data_b6b489683f7d70417b0efa36194bd366
#
_entry.id   b6b489683f7d70417b0efa36194bd366
#
_cell.length_a   1.000
_cell.length_b   1.000
_cell.length_c   1.000
_cell.angle_alpha   90.00
_cell.angle_beta   90.00
_cell.angle_gamma   90.00
#
_symmetry.space_group_name_H-M   'P 1'
#
loop_
_entity.id
_entity.type
_entity.pdbx_description
1 polymer ?
#
loop_
_entity_poly.entity_id
_entity_poly.type
_entity_poly.pdbx_seq_one_letter_code
_entity_poly.pdbx_strand_id
1 'polypeptide(L)'
;MDVNKNGYIFTFATVMVVVVGVLLSGLAISLKPFQEANVSMEKKQDILSTVGYPKSETPREVANQLFGEVFKEQYALKIDGSIADGIQPFDISLAEELKKSESERVMPLYIAEKDGEKLYVVPLRGNGLWGPIWGYVSLRQDLNTIYGASFDHKTETP
;
A
#
# COMPACT_ATOMS: atom_id res chain seq x y z
N MET A 1 -47.44 -13.59 22.52
CA MET A 1 -46.09 -14.17 22.46
C MET A 1 -45.35 -13.65 23.67
N ASP A 2 -44.85 -14.53 24.53
CA ASP A 2 -44.25 -14.11 25.81
C ASP A 2 -42.77 -13.82 25.56
N VAL A 3 -42.44 -12.53 25.49
CA VAL A 3 -41.11 -12.02 25.15
C VAL A 3 -40.05 -12.27 26.23
N ASN A 4 -40.50 -12.65 27.44
CA ASN A 4 -39.62 -12.91 28.58
C ASN A 4 -39.16 -14.38 28.68
N LYS A 5 -39.64 -15.26 27.80
CA LYS A 5 -39.18 -16.65 27.78
C LYS A 5 -37.77 -16.73 27.20
N ASN A 6 -36.91 -17.48 27.91
CA ASN A 6 -35.52 -17.69 27.47
C ASN A 6 -35.41 -18.14 25.99
N GLY A 7 -36.31 -19.03 25.54
CA GLY A 7 -36.33 -19.47 24.15
C GLY A 7 -36.55 -18.34 23.14
N TYR A 8 -37.44 -17.39 23.45
CA TYR A 8 -37.64 -16.21 22.58
C TYR A 8 -36.41 -15.32 22.54
N ILE A 9 -35.82 -15.03 23.69
CA ILE A 9 -34.63 -14.18 23.81
C ILE A 9 -33.46 -14.77 23.04
N PHE A 10 -33.18 -16.08 23.19
CA PHE A 10 -32.11 -16.73 22.45
C PHE A 10 -32.36 -16.76 20.94
N THR A 11 -33.58 -17.08 20.50
CA THR A 11 -33.92 -17.09 19.09
C THR A 11 -33.78 -15.69 18.47
N PHE A 12 -34.31 -14.68 19.16
CA PHE A 12 -34.21 -13.28 18.71
C PHE A 12 -32.74 -12.83 18.58
N ALA A 13 -31.94 -13.10 19.63
CA ALA A 13 -30.52 -12.75 19.63
C ALA A 13 -29.77 -13.46 18.49
N THR A 14 -30.01 -14.75 18.28
CA THR A 14 -29.38 -15.52 17.19
C THR A 14 -29.78 -14.97 15.82
N VAL A 15 -31.05 -14.70 15.59
CA VAL A 15 -31.53 -14.12 14.31
C VAL A 15 -30.88 -12.75 14.07
N MET A 16 -30.85 -11.89 15.08
CA MET A 16 -30.20 -10.57 14.99
C MET A 16 -28.74 -10.66 14.62
N VAL A 17 -27.97 -11.55 15.28
CA VAL A 17 -26.54 -11.76 14.98
C VAL A 17 -26.34 -12.25 13.55
N VAL A 18 -27.16 -13.22 13.11
CA VAL A 18 -27.09 -13.74 11.74
C VAL A 18 -27.40 -12.66 10.71
N VAL A 19 -28.49 -11.91 10.92
CA VAL A 19 -28.90 -10.84 9.99
C VAL A 19 -27.81 -9.76 9.89
N VAL A 20 -27.32 -9.28 11.04
CA VAL A 20 -26.25 -8.27 11.07
C VAL A 20 -24.96 -8.81 10.43
N GLY A 21 -24.59 -10.05 10.74
CA GLY A 21 -23.40 -10.69 10.16
C GLY A 21 -23.48 -10.80 8.64
N VAL A 22 -24.61 -11.23 8.11
CA VAL A 22 -24.83 -11.32 6.65
C VAL A 22 -24.79 -9.94 5.98
N LEU A 23 -25.43 -8.94 6.58
CA LEU A 23 -25.43 -7.56 6.03
C LEU A 23 -24.03 -6.96 6.03
N LEU A 24 -23.29 -7.06 7.15
CA LEU A 24 -21.93 -6.54 7.25
C LEU A 24 -20.98 -7.26 6.29
N SER A 25 -21.08 -8.58 6.17
CA SER A 25 -20.25 -9.36 5.25
C SER A 25 -20.54 -8.99 3.79
N GLY A 26 -21.81 -8.83 3.43
CA GLY A 26 -22.23 -8.40 2.09
C GLY A 26 -21.67 -7.01 1.74
N LEU A 27 -21.78 -6.04 2.66
CA LEU A 27 -21.22 -4.71 2.49
C LEU A 27 -19.68 -4.73 2.38
N ALA A 28 -19.00 -5.50 3.24
CA ALA A 28 -17.54 -5.62 3.22
C ALA A 28 -17.04 -6.16 1.88
N ILE A 29 -17.68 -7.22 1.36
CA ILE A 29 -17.32 -7.80 0.06
C ILE A 29 -17.57 -6.82 -1.09
N SER A 30 -18.69 -6.11 -1.08
CA SER A 30 -19.04 -5.15 -2.14
C SER A 30 -18.13 -3.90 -2.15
N LEU A 31 -17.63 -3.48 -0.99
CA LEU A 31 -16.74 -2.33 -0.84
C LEU A 31 -15.26 -2.65 -1.08
N LYS A 32 -14.87 -3.93 -0.99
CA LYS A 32 -13.47 -4.36 -1.12
C LYS A 32 -12.78 -3.84 -2.39
N PRO A 33 -13.34 -3.96 -3.61
CA PRO A 33 -12.69 -3.48 -4.83
C PRO A 33 -12.46 -1.96 -4.82
N PHE A 34 -13.37 -1.19 -4.22
CA PHE A 34 -13.20 0.27 -4.09
C PHE A 34 -12.09 0.61 -3.10
N GLN A 35 -11.97 -0.14 -2.01
CA GLN A 35 -10.90 0.03 -1.04
C GLN A 35 -9.54 -0.30 -1.65
N GLU A 36 -9.42 -1.41 -2.38
CA GLU A 36 -8.19 -1.80 -3.07
C GLU A 36 -7.76 -0.77 -4.12
N ALA A 37 -8.71 -0.23 -4.89
CA ALA A 37 -8.45 0.84 -5.83
C ALA A 37 -7.93 2.12 -5.14
N ASN A 38 -8.55 2.50 -4.02
CA ASN A 38 -8.13 3.67 -3.25
C ASN A 38 -6.72 3.49 -2.67
N VAL A 39 -6.41 2.33 -2.09
CA VAL A 39 -5.09 2.00 -1.57
C VAL A 39 -4.04 2.02 -2.69
N SER A 40 -4.38 1.48 -3.87
CA SER A 40 -3.49 1.54 -5.03
C SER A 40 -3.19 2.97 -5.49
N MET A 41 -4.22 3.83 -5.54
CA MET A 41 -4.04 5.24 -5.92
C MET A 41 -3.23 6.00 -4.87
N GLU A 42 -3.45 5.76 -3.59
CA GLU A 42 -2.68 6.35 -2.51
C GLU A 42 -1.21 5.93 -2.56
N LYS A 43 -0.93 4.64 -2.77
CA LYS A 43 0.43 4.14 -3.00
C LYS A 43 1.13 4.88 -4.14
N LYS A 44 0.43 5.15 -5.25
CA LYS A 44 0.98 5.92 -6.38
C LYS A 44 1.28 7.37 -6.01
N GLN A 45 0.37 8.03 -5.26
CA GLN A 45 0.59 9.38 -4.77
C GLN A 45 1.80 9.45 -3.81
N ASP A 46 1.97 8.43 -2.95
CA ASP A 46 3.13 8.35 -2.05
C ASP A 46 4.44 8.28 -2.81
N ILE A 47 4.52 7.41 -3.80
CA ILE A 47 5.71 7.25 -4.64
C ILE A 47 5.98 8.54 -5.43
N LEU A 48 4.96 9.12 -6.07
CA LEU A 48 5.05 10.37 -6.82
C LEU A 48 5.50 11.55 -5.95
N SER A 49 5.05 11.61 -4.70
CA SER A 49 5.41 12.69 -3.79
C SER A 49 6.90 12.76 -3.50
N THR A 50 7.58 11.60 -3.54
CA THR A 50 9.04 11.53 -3.31
C THR A 50 9.86 12.10 -4.46
N VAL A 51 9.27 12.24 -5.65
CA VAL A 51 9.95 12.78 -6.85
C VAL A 51 9.40 14.15 -7.26
N GLY A 52 8.79 14.86 -6.30
CA GLY A 52 8.38 16.26 -6.46
C GLY A 52 7.00 16.47 -7.08
N TYR A 53 6.08 15.52 -6.87
CA TYR A 53 4.64 15.65 -7.17
C TYR A 53 3.85 15.51 -5.87
N PRO A 54 3.72 16.57 -5.06
CA PRO A 54 3.12 16.50 -3.73
C PRO A 54 1.65 16.07 -3.79
N LYS A 55 1.19 15.32 -2.79
CA LYS A 55 -0.21 14.83 -2.72
C LYS A 55 -1.25 15.96 -2.82
N SER A 56 -0.94 17.14 -2.28
CA SER A 56 -1.82 18.31 -2.33
C SER A 56 -2.08 18.82 -3.75
N GLU A 57 -1.18 18.56 -4.68
CA GLU A 57 -1.23 19.02 -6.07
C GLU A 57 -1.53 17.88 -7.06
N THR A 58 -1.55 16.64 -6.57
CA THR A 58 -1.75 15.45 -7.40
C THR A 58 -3.01 14.71 -6.96
N PRO A 59 -4.20 15.06 -7.48
CA PRO A 59 -5.43 14.35 -7.20
C PRO A 59 -5.33 12.85 -7.56
N ARG A 60 -6.10 12.01 -6.87
CA ARG A 60 -6.06 10.55 -7.06
C ARG A 60 -6.35 10.12 -8.49
N GLU A 61 -7.25 10.81 -9.16
CA GLU A 61 -7.65 10.54 -10.55
C GLU A 61 -6.47 10.75 -11.52
N VAL A 62 -5.64 11.76 -11.24
CA VAL A 62 -4.47 12.11 -12.07
C VAL A 62 -3.27 11.22 -11.72
N ALA A 63 -3.16 10.80 -10.46
CA ALA A 63 -2.01 10.03 -9.98
C ALA A 63 -1.78 8.73 -10.77
N ASN A 64 -2.85 8.08 -11.25
CA ASN A 64 -2.74 6.84 -12.01
C ASN A 64 -2.06 7.06 -13.37
N GLN A 65 -2.45 8.10 -14.09
CA GLN A 65 -1.85 8.44 -15.39
C GLN A 65 -0.42 8.96 -15.19
N LEU A 66 -0.25 9.91 -14.27
CA LEU A 66 1.05 10.52 -14.00
C LEU A 66 2.10 9.50 -13.53
N PHE A 67 1.69 8.50 -12.74
CA PHE A 67 2.57 7.42 -12.32
C PHE A 67 3.15 6.64 -13.50
N GLY A 68 2.32 6.32 -14.50
CA GLY A 68 2.78 5.64 -15.72
C GLY A 68 3.68 6.50 -16.61
N GLU A 69 3.49 7.83 -16.61
CA GLU A 69 4.31 8.77 -17.37
C GLU A 69 5.68 9.00 -16.72
N VAL A 70 5.71 9.09 -15.38
CA VAL A 70 6.92 9.38 -14.60
C VAL A 70 7.79 8.13 -14.42
N PHE A 71 7.18 6.98 -14.09
CA PHE A 71 7.89 5.74 -13.79
C PHE A 71 7.80 4.75 -14.94
N LYS A 72 8.49 5.05 -16.04
CA LYS A 72 8.58 4.16 -17.21
C LYS A 72 9.45 2.93 -16.94
N GLU A 73 10.44 3.06 -16.07
CA GLU A 73 11.34 2.00 -15.67
C GLU A 73 10.98 1.54 -14.24
N GLN A 74 10.58 0.28 -14.11
CA GLN A 74 10.23 -0.33 -12.84
C GLN A 74 10.78 -1.74 -12.80
N TYR A 75 11.45 -2.12 -11.72
CA TYR A 75 12.12 -3.40 -11.59
C TYR A 75 11.74 -4.11 -10.31
N ALA A 76 11.55 -5.42 -10.38
CA ALA A 76 11.51 -6.32 -9.25
C ALA A 76 12.92 -6.94 -9.10
N LEU A 77 13.65 -6.59 -8.04
CA LEU A 77 15.04 -6.98 -7.84
C LEU A 77 15.15 -8.03 -6.76
N LYS A 78 15.93 -9.08 -7.02
CA LYS A 78 16.40 -10.02 -5.99
C LYS A 78 17.54 -9.39 -5.19
N ILE A 79 17.92 -10.03 -4.09
CA ILE A 79 19.00 -9.53 -3.21
C ILE A 79 20.38 -9.47 -3.89
N ASP A 80 20.60 -10.29 -4.91
CA ASP A 80 21.83 -10.30 -5.73
C ASP A 80 21.84 -9.23 -6.83
N GLY A 81 20.79 -8.41 -6.90
CA GLY A 81 20.61 -7.36 -7.91
C GLY A 81 20.05 -7.86 -9.24
N SER A 82 19.80 -9.14 -9.42
CA SER A 82 19.18 -9.67 -10.62
C SER A 82 17.69 -9.34 -10.68
N ILE A 83 17.16 -9.18 -11.91
CA ILE A 83 15.74 -8.93 -12.12
C ILE A 83 14.94 -10.23 -11.91
N ALA A 84 13.85 -10.12 -11.17
CA ALA A 84 12.88 -11.21 -11.01
C ALA A 84 11.83 -11.08 -12.12
N ASP A 85 11.97 -11.87 -13.17
CA ASP A 85 11.07 -11.84 -14.32
C ASP A 85 9.65 -12.28 -13.95
N GLY A 86 8.65 -11.66 -14.59
CA GLY A 86 7.23 -12.01 -14.43
C GLY A 86 6.58 -11.44 -13.17
N ILE A 87 7.30 -10.72 -12.33
CA ILE A 87 6.77 -10.05 -11.14
C ILE A 87 6.56 -8.57 -11.43
N GLN A 88 5.33 -8.09 -11.21
CA GLN A 88 5.04 -6.66 -11.32
C GLN A 88 5.56 -5.92 -10.07
N PRO A 89 6.49 -4.96 -10.21
CA PRO A 89 7.08 -4.27 -9.06
C PRO A 89 6.05 -3.58 -8.17
N PHE A 90 5.00 -3.04 -8.76
CA PHE A 90 3.94 -2.36 -8.04
C PHE A 90 3.14 -3.28 -7.11
N ASP A 91 2.99 -4.56 -7.45
CA ASP A 91 2.20 -5.54 -6.70
C ASP A 91 2.98 -6.18 -5.54
N ILE A 92 4.30 -5.93 -5.46
CA ILE A 92 5.14 -6.45 -4.38
C ILE A 92 4.72 -5.83 -3.04
N SER A 93 4.40 -6.71 -2.09
CA SER A 93 4.12 -6.34 -0.69
C SER A 93 5.36 -6.51 0.17
N LEU A 94 5.97 -5.41 0.61
CA LEU A 94 7.12 -5.49 1.54
C LEU A 94 6.78 -6.24 2.82
N ALA A 95 5.52 -6.16 3.28
CA ALA A 95 5.08 -6.89 4.46
C ALA A 95 5.21 -8.41 4.31
N GLU A 96 4.97 -8.93 3.11
CA GLU A 96 5.10 -10.35 2.82
C GLU A 96 6.56 -10.70 2.47
N GLU A 97 7.25 -9.85 1.70
CA GLU A 97 8.65 -10.09 1.34
C GLU A 97 9.57 -10.17 2.57
N LEU A 98 9.35 -9.30 3.55
CA LEU A 98 10.16 -9.29 4.78
C LEU A 98 9.96 -10.51 5.69
N LYS A 99 8.91 -11.31 5.47
CA LYS A 99 8.70 -12.59 6.16
C LYS A 99 9.51 -13.73 5.55
N LYS A 100 9.95 -13.58 4.31
CA LYS A 100 10.78 -14.57 3.60
C LYS A 100 12.23 -14.52 4.05
N SER A 101 12.98 -15.59 3.77
CA SER A 101 14.45 -15.58 3.92
C SER A 101 15.07 -14.50 3.01
N GLU A 102 16.20 -13.94 3.39
CA GLU A 102 16.82 -12.84 2.61
C GLU A 102 17.06 -13.21 1.15
N SER A 103 17.47 -14.43 0.89
CA SER A 103 17.77 -14.93 -0.47
C SER A 103 16.53 -15.05 -1.37
N GLU A 104 15.32 -15.10 -0.78
CA GLU A 104 14.06 -15.25 -1.52
C GLU A 104 13.31 -13.93 -1.69
N ARG A 105 13.80 -12.86 -1.08
CA ARG A 105 13.15 -11.55 -1.15
C ARG A 105 13.27 -10.93 -2.51
N VAL A 106 12.18 -10.32 -2.93
CA VAL A 106 12.12 -9.50 -4.13
C VAL A 106 11.66 -8.10 -3.74
N MET A 107 12.46 -7.11 -4.13
CA MET A 107 12.23 -5.72 -3.76
C MET A 107 11.90 -4.88 -4.99
N PRO A 108 10.90 -4.00 -4.94
CA PRO A 108 10.59 -3.13 -6.06
C PRO A 108 11.53 -1.92 -6.08
N LEU A 109 11.95 -1.55 -7.27
CA LEU A 109 12.68 -0.31 -7.58
C LEU A 109 11.92 0.45 -8.67
N TYR A 110 11.69 1.74 -8.43
CA TYR A 110 11.08 2.63 -9.42
C TYR A 110 12.11 3.68 -9.82
N ILE A 111 12.21 3.95 -11.12
CA ILE A 111 13.14 4.96 -11.63
C ILE A 111 12.33 6.05 -12.31
N ALA A 112 12.53 7.28 -11.88
CA ALA A 112 11.99 8.48 -12.48
C ALA A 112 13.12 9.30 -13.12
N GLU A 113 12.81 10.02 -14.16
CA GLU A 113 13.69 11.05 -14.71
C GLU A 113 13.06 12.41 -14.51
N LYS A 114 13.79 13.31 -13.85
CA LYS A 114 13.34 14.67 -13.59
C LYS A 114 14.50 15.64 -13.76
N ASP A 115 14.27 16.68 -14.54
CA ASP A 115 15.25 17.73 -14.82
C ASP A 115 16.60 17.19 -15.37
N GLY A 116 16.54 16.07 -16.12
CA GLY A 116 17.72 15.39 -16.67
C GLY A 116 18.48 14.51 -15.65
N GLU A 117 17.97 14.36 -14.43
CA GLU A 117 18.55 13.50 -13.39
C GLU A 117 17.68 12.25 -13.18
N LYS A 118 18.33 11.08 -13.03
CA LYS A 118 17.63 9.85 -12.61
C LYS A 118 17.45 9.85 -11.10
N LEU A 119 16.21 9.58 -10.67
CA LEU A 119 15.83 9.41 -9.28
C LEU A 119 15.43 7.93 -9.05
N TYR A 120 15.99 7.33 -8.03
CA TYR A 120 15.74 5.94 -7.65
C TYR A 120 14.84 5.87 -6.43
N VAL A 121 13.62 5.40 -6.59
CA VAL A 121 12.66 5.30 -5.48
C VAL A 121 12.65 3.88 -4.94
N VAL A 122 12.94 3.76 -3.66
CA VAL A 122 12.95 2.51 -2.91
C VAL A 122 11.89 2.56 -1.81
N PRO A 123 11.10 1.49 -1.62
CA PRO A 123 10.19 1.40 -0.51
C PRO A 123 10.93 0.99 0.77
N LEU A 124 10.45 1.49 1.87
CA LEU A 124 10.94 1.18 3.21
C LEU A 124 9.79 0.65 4.08
N ARG A 125 10.10 -0.27 4.98
CA ARG A 125 9.18 -0.75 5.99
C ARG A 125 9.91 -1.11 7.26
N GLY A 126 9.34 -0.72 8.39
CA GLY A 126 9.87 -1.01 9.72
C GLY A 126 8.76 -1.12 10.75
N ASN A 127 9.15 -1.31 12.00
CA ASN A 127 8.26 -1.31 13.14
C ASN A 127 8.50 -0.05 13.96
N GLY A 128 7.46 0.75 14.16
CA GLY A 128 7.46 1.86 15.10
C GLY A 128 6.93 1.43 16.47
N LEU A 129 6.85 2.39 17.39
CA LEU A 129 6.37 2.16 18.75
C LEU A 129 4.90 1.68 18.77
N TRP A 130 4.07 2.20 17.89
CA TRP A 130 2.62 1.95 17.84
C TRP A 130 2.20 1.02 16.69
N GLY A 131 3.13 0.47 15.94
CA GLY A 131 2.83 -0.44 14.84
C GLY A 131 3.75 -0.29 13.65
N PRO A 132 3.45 -0.94 12.52
CA PRO A 132 4.28 -0.86 11.34
C PRO A 132 4.26 0.56 10.73
N ILE A 133 5.45 0.98 10.30
CA ILE A 133 5.71 2.20 9.53
C ILE A 133 6.19 1.77 8.15
N TRP A 134 5.74 2.46 7.13
CA TRP A 134 6.21 2.25 5.75
C TRP A 134 6.37 3.58 5.04
N GLY A 135 7.04 3.55 3.93
CA GLY A 135 7.24 4.74 3.13
C GLY A 135 8.10 4.49 1.91
N TYR A 136 8.45 5.56 1.27
CA TYR A 136 9.29 5.59 0.08
C TYR A 136 10.33 6.68 0.23
N VAL A 137 11.53 6.40 -0.25
CA VAL A 137 12.62 7.36 -0.32
C VAL A 137 13.12 7.39 -1.76
N SER A 138 13.24 8.57 -2.32
CA SER A 138 13.92 8.78 -3.58
C SER A 138 15.36 9.24 -3.36
N LEU A 139 16.27 8.56 -4.03
CA LEU A 139 17.70 8.86 -4.02
C LEU A 139 18.10 9.51 -5.35
N ARG A 140 19.03 10.44 -5.29
CA ARG A 140 19.66 11.01 -6.47
C ARG A 140 20.58 9.98 -7.15
N GLN A 141 21.10 10.35 -8.30
CA GLN A 141 21.97 9.49 -9.12
C GLN A 141 23.24 9.03 -8.38
N ASP A 142 23.68 9.75 -7.35
CA ASP A 142 24.80 9.37 -6.49
C ASP A 142 24.47 8.23 -5.51
N LEU A 143 23.20 7.79 -5.45
CA LEU A 143 22.63 6.77 -4.55
C LEU A 143 22.89 7.03 -3.06
N ASN A 144 23.23 8.25 -2.70
CA ASN A 144 23.56 8.65 -1.34
C ASN A 144 22.75 9.86 -0.87
N THR A 145 22.38 10.76 -1.78
CA THR A 145 21.62 11.96 -1.46
C THR A 145 20.12 11.68 -1.59
N ILE A 146 19.38 11.93 -0.52
CA ILE A 146 17.92 11.87 -0.54
C ILE A 146 17.37 13.07 -1.31
N TYR A 147 16.52 12.82 -2.32
CA TYR A 147 15.79 13.85 -3.02
C TYR A 147 14.44 14.15 -2.35
N GLY A 148 13.72 13.11 -1.94
CA GLY A 148 12.44 13.23 -1.24
C GLY A 148 12.08 11.96 -0.49
N ALA A 149 11.14 12.08 0.43
CA ALA A 149 10.66 10.95 1.22
C ALA A 149 9.17 11.12 1.55
N SER A 150 8.46 10.00 1.62
CA SER A 150 7.07 9.92 2.10
C SER A 150 6.98 8.75 3.07
N PHE A 151 6.39 8.99 4.24
CA PHE A 151 6.19 7.98 5.26
C PHE A 151 4.74 7.96 5.72
N ASP A 152 4.28 6.77 6.09
CA ASP A 152 2.97 6.54 6.64
C ASP A 152 3.03 5.46 7.74
N HIS A 153 1.98 5.34 8.53
CA HIS A 153 1.89 4.40 9.65
C HIS A 153 0.47 3.84 9.79
N LYS A 154 0.36 2.66 10.39
CA LYS A 154 -0.91 1.95 10.51
C LYS A 154 -1.89 2.57 11.50
N THR A 155 -1.40 3.22 12.54
CA THR A 155 -2.20 3.72 13.67
C THR A 155 -2.17 5.24 13.68
N GLU A 156 -3.34 5.86 13.82
CA GLU A 156 -3.40 7.31 14.03
C GLU A 156 -2.69 7.66 15.34
N THR A 157 -1.90 8.72 15.31
CA THR A 157 -1.33 9.31 16.53
C THR A 157 -2.46 9.95 17.34
N PRO A 158 -2.55 9.69 18.65
CA PRO A 158 -3.52 10.37 19.50
C PRO A 158 -3.32 11.87 19.56
#